data_1b146ba11623037b1188be54158dc211
#
_entry.id   1b146ba11623037b1188be54158dc211
#
_cell.length_a   1.000
_cell.length_b   1.000
_cell.length_c   1.000
_cell.angle_alpha   90.00
_cell.angle_beta   90.00
_cell.angle_gamma   90.00
#
_symmetry.space_group_name_H-M   'P 1'
#
loop_
_entity.id
_entity.type
_entity.pdbx_description
1 polymer ?
#
loop_
_entity_poly.entity_id
_entity_poly.type
_entity_poly.pdbx_seq_one_letter_code
_entity_poly.pdbx_strand_id
1 'polypeptide(L)'
;MMVNYTTESEKAWYKSPAIVAAVGVSAIALAAFIYPELATQPIVHYRADDNSSSADRYTLQRQTHCQLSSQHYKPGDTAVSIPFADRAVVTKTISIANSLTLMGECQHNGRSITNKQPGTSLVALLERSQSAIQQQHQTNKNPGILTIVANDFEPRQGERAIDFSRVKTLVDDIEKQGVVISFIIPQGQLYEDLTNQLSSKESICVLDEGKDEDAVRRSMTPCIDAAFTKARKMTTKSN
;
A
#
# COMPACT_ATOMS: atom_id res chain seq x y z
N MET A 1 -46.29 -43.78 50.68
CA MET A 1 -45.63 -42.53 51.10
C MET A 1 -44.61 -42.18 50.01
N MET A 2 -44.99 -41.31 49.06
CA MET A 2 -44.10 -40.86 48.00
C MET A 2 -43.49 -39.53 48.45
N VAL A 3 -42.19 -39.47 48.54
CA VAL A 3 -41.46 -38.23 48.86
C VAL A 3 -41.16 -37.55 47.51
N ASN A 4 -41.82 -36.41 47.27
CA ASN A 4 -41.48 -35.51 46.13
C ASN A 4 -40.22 -34.71 46.46
N TYR A 5 -39.12 -35.01 45.78
CA TYR A 5 -37.97 -34.14 45.70
C TYR A 5 -38.21 -33.06 44.68
N THR A 6 -38.56 -31.89 45.12
CA THR A 6 -38.55 -30.66 44.29
C THR A 6 -37.12 -30.23 44.11
N THR A 7 -36.56 -30.39 42.93
CA THR A 7 -35.31 -29.78 42.48
C THR A 7 -35.56 -28.28 42.16
N GLU A 8 -35.48 -27.41 43.17
CA GLU A 8 -35.29 -25.98 42.99
C GLU A 8 -33.82 -25.67 43.20
N SER A 9 -33.12 -25.40 42.11
CA SER A 9 -32.05 -24.37 41.98
C SER A 9 -31.15 -24.60 40.78
N GLU A 10 -31.71 -24.51 39.58
CA GLU A 10 -30.88 -24.02 38.45
C GLU A 10 -31.37 -22.60 38.11
N LYS A 11 -31.19 -21.65 39.01
CA LYS A 11 -31.34 -20.25 38.71
C LYS A 11 -30.18 -19.81 37.82
N ALA A 12 -30.52 -19.65 36.59
CA ALA A 12 -29.66 -19.23 35.50
C ALA A 12 -28.82 -17.97 35.87
N TRP A 13 -27.64 -18.19 36.45
CA TRP A 13 -26.66 -17.14 36.78
C TRP A 13 -26.20 -16.37 35.53
N TYR A 14 -26.42 -16.91 34.31
CA TYR A 14 -26.14 -16.25 33.03
C TYR A 14 -27.07 -15.06 32.72
N LYS A 15 -28.12 -14.81 33.52
CA LYS A 15 -29.01 -13.66 33.35
C LYS A 15 -28.55 -12.37 34.04
N SER A 16 -27.44 -12.41 34.77
CA SER A 16 -26.89 -11.21 35.37
C SER A 16 -26.24 -10.33 34.29
N PRO A 17 -26.68 -9.07 34.12
CA PRO A 17 -26.07 -8.16 33.13
C PRO A 17 -24.58 -7.97 33.34
N ALA A 18 -24.07 -8.10 34.57
CA ALA A 18 -22.66 -8.02 34.89
C ALA A 18 -21.88 -9.24 34.35
N ILE A 19 -22.46 -10.45 34.40
CA ILE A 19 -21.84 -11.67 33.87
C ILE A 19 -21.84 -11.65 32.34
N VAL A 20 -22.93 -11.21 31.73
CA VAL A 20 -23.01 -11.05 30.27
C VAL A 20 -21.99 -10.02 29.77
N ALA A 21 -21.82 -8.88 30.49
CA ALA A 21 -20.83 -7.89 30.17
C ALA A 21 -19.39 -8.44 30.33
N ALA A 22 -19.12 -9.17 31.42
CA ALA A 22 -17.80 -9.75 31.66
C ALA A 22 -17.43 -10.80 30.61
N VAL A 23 -18.35 -11.68 30.24
CA VAL A 23 -18.15 -12.68 29.18
C VAL A 23 -17.97 -12.01 27.81
N GLY A 24 -18.74 -10.96 27.52
CA GLY A 24 -18.63 -10.19 26.29
C GLY A 24 -17.25 -9.52 26.14
N VAL A 25 -16.78 -8.84 27.19
CA VAL A 25 -15.45 -8.19 27.21
C VAL A 25 -14.32 -9.24 27.09
N SER A 26 -14.44 -10.37 27.78
CA SER A 26 -13.47 -11.46 27.72
C SER A 26 -13.42 -12.11 26.33
N ALA A 27 -14.56 -12.28 25.67
CA ALA A 27 -14.63 -12.82 24.31
C ALA A 27 -14.00 -11.87 23.27
N ILE A 28 -14.20 -10.55 23.42
CA ILE A 28 -13.58 -9.54 22.57
C ILE A 28 -12.05 -9.49 22.80
N ALA A 29 -11.61 -9.54 24.06
CA ALA A 29 -10.20 -9.59 24.42
C ALA A 29 -9.53 -10.88 23.89
N LEU A 30 -10.21 -12.02 24.00
CA LEU A 30 -9.71 -13.30 23.47
C LEU A 30 -9.66 -13.30 21.94
N ALA A 31 -10.65 -12.73 21.28
CA ALA A 31 -10.67 -12.58 19.83
C ALA A 31 -9.52 -11.68 19.35
N ALA A 32 -9.24 -10.57 20.05
CA ALA A 32 -8.10 -9.69 19.75
C ALA A 32 -6.74 -10.38 20.00
N PHE A 33 -6.69 -11.35 20.91
CA PHE A 33 -5.47 -12.13 21.20
C PHE A 33 -5.25 -13.28 20.20
N ILE A 34 -6.34 -13.90 19.74
CA ILE A 34 -6.30 -15.02 18.78
C ILE A 34 -6.22 -14.49 17.33
N TYR A 35 -6.76 -13.30 17.07
CA TYR A 35 -6.76 -12.67 15.77
C TYR A 35 -6.12 -11.27 15.82
N PRO A 36 -4.81 -11.16 16.09
CA PRO A 36 -4.12 -9.86 16.09
C PRO A 36 -4.23 -9.14 14.73
N GLU A 37 -4.53 -9.87 13.66
CA GLU A 37 -4.78 -9.32 12.33
C GLU A 37 -6.05 -8.46 12.26
N LEU A 38 -7.06 -8.74 13.10
CA LEU A 38 -8.29 -7.94 13.17
C LEU A 38 -8.09 -6.60 13.92
N ALA A 39 -7.00 -6.48 14.71
CA ALA A 39 -6.69 -5.29 15.50
C ALA A 39 -5.84 -4.25 14.74
N THR A 40 -5.36 -4.57 13.53
CA THR A 40 -4.56 -3.63 12.76
C THR A 40 -5.46 -2.71 11.94
N GLN A 41 -5.27 -1.39 12.09
CA GLN A 41 -5.99 -0.42 11.26
C GLN A 41 -5.70 -0.67 9.78
N PRO A 42 -6.72 -0.53 8.91
CA PRO A 42 -6.54 -0.61 7.48
C PRO A 42 -5.55 0.45 6.97
N ILE A 43 -4.86 0.13 5.90
CA ILE A 43 -4.01 1.07 5.18
C ILE A 43 -4.51 1.28 3.75
N VAL A 44 -4.07 2.36 3.13
CA VAL A 44 -4.31 2.63 1.70
C VAL A 44 -2.99 2.51 0.96
N HIS A 45 -2.90 1.60 0.00
CA HIS A 45 -1.73 1.44 -0.85
C HIS A 45 -1.97 2.05 -2.23
N TYR A 46 -1.30 3.15 -2.51
CA TYR A 46 -1.24 3.78 -3.81
C TYR A 46 -0.10 3.16 -4.61
N ARG A 47 -0.46 2.40 -5.64
CA ARG A 47 0.50 1.71 -6.49
C ARG A 47 0.65 2.47 -7.79
N ALA A 48 1.82 3.06 -7.99
CA ALA A 48 2.18 3.78 -9.20
C ALA A 48 3.07 2.90 -10.08
N ASP A 49 2.55 2.51 -11.22
CA ASP A 49 3.23 1.67 -12.20
C ASP A 49 3.47 2.49 -13.48
N ASP A 50 4.70 2.51 -13.96
CA ASP A 50 5.06 3.17 -15.20
C ASP A 50 4.32 2.54 -16.39
N ASN A 51 3.61 3.36 -17.15
CA ASN A 51 2.83 3.02 -18.33
C ASN A 51 3.35 3.70 -19.59
N SER A 52 4.59 4.16 -19.58
CA SER A 52 5.24 4.78 -20.73
C SER A 52 5.52 3.76 -21.84
N SER A 53 5.89 4.25 -23.01
CA SER A 53 6.22 3.39 -24.14
C SER A 53 7.46 2.51 -23.90
N SER A 54 8.39 2.93 -23.04
CA SER A 54 9.58 2.16 -22.65
C SER A 54 9.27 1.08 -21.60
N ALA A 55 8.16 1.20 -20.86
CA ALA A 55 7.85 0.34 -19.73
C ALA A 55 7.43 -1.09 -20.10
N ASP A 56 7.20 -1.40 -21.38
CA ASP A 56 6.85 -2.77 -21.81
C ASP A 56 7.92 -3.81 -21.41
N ARG A 57 9.17 -3.42 -21.44
CA ARG A 57 10.30 -4.29 -21.04
C ARG A 57 10.33 -4.60 -19.54
N TYR A 58 9.59 -3.84 -18.74
CA TYR A 58 9.48 -3.98 -17.28
C TYR A 58 8.21 -4.70 -16.82
N THR A 59 7.62 -5.51 -17.69
CA THR A 59 6.42 -6.30 -17.37
C THR A 59 6.63 -7.19 -16.16
N LEU A 60 7.79 -7.87 -16.08
CA LEU A 60 8.16 -8.72 -14.95
C LEU A 60 8.21 -7.91 -13.65
N GLN A 61 8.85 -6.74 -13.67
CA GLN A 61 8.99 -5.86 -12.51
C GLN A 61 7.62 -5.40 -12.00
N ARG A 62 6.72 -4.95 -12.88
CA ARG A 62 5.35 -4.56 -12.52
C ARG A 62 4.55 -5.73 -11.93
N GLN A 63 4.67 -6.90 -12.53
CA GLN A 63 4.00 -8.11 -12.03
C GLN A 63 4.53 -8.51 -10.66
N THR A 64 5.85 -8.53 -10.48
CA THR A 64 6.51 -8.84 -9.20
C THR A 64 6.13 -7.84 -8.12
N HIS A 65 6.13 -6.53 -8.42
CA HIS A 65 5.67 -5.49 -7.51
C HIS A 65 4.23 -5.75 -7.01
N CYS A 66 3.31 -6.05 -7.93
CA CYS A 66 1.94 -6.36 -7.58
C CYS A 66 1.84 -7.61 -6.69
N GLN A 67 2.55 -8.69 -7.04
CA GLN A 67 2.55 -9.94 -6.29
C GLN A 67 3.11 -9.76 -4.87
N LEU A 68 4.24 -9.07 -4.74
CA LEU A 68 4.85 -8.80 -3.43
C LEU A 68 3.92 -7.93 -2.58
N SER A 69 3.38 -6.86 -3.13
CA SER A 69 2.42 -6.01 -2.42
C SER A 69 1.20 -6.80 -1.94
N SER A 70 0.71 -7.75 -2.76
CA SER A 70 -0.47 -8.54 -2.43
C SER A 70 -0.28 -9.43 -1.20
N GLN A 71 0.95 -9.82 -0.89
CA GLN A 71 1.28 -10.64 0.28
C GLN A 71 1.14 -9.88 1.62
N HIS A 72 1.16 -8.55 1.57
CA HIS A 72 1.08 -7.68 2.76
C HIS A 72 -0.32 -7.17 3.06
N TYR A 73 -1.26 -7.33 2.13
CA TYR A 73 -2.61 -6.83 2.34
C TYR A 73 -3.37 -7.64 3.39
N LYS A 74 -4.16 -6.93 4.16
CA LYS A 74 -5.08 -7.49 5.15
C LYS A 74 -6.51 -7.10 4.79
N PRO A 75 -7.52 -7.85 5.29
CA PRO A 75 -8.91 -7.45 5.14
C PRO A 75 -9.14 -6.01 5.62
N GLY A 76 -9.84 -5.22 4.83
CA GLY A 76 -10.10 -3.80 5.09
C GLY A 76 -9.10 -2.83 4.46
N ASP A 77 -7.94 -3.29 3.99
CA ASP A 77 -7.02 -2.44 3.22
C ASP A 77 -7.65 -2.01 1.89
N THR A 78 -7.11 -0.94 1.33
CA THR A 78 -7.51 -0.43 0.03
C THR A 78 -6.29 -0.32 -0.89
N ALA A 79 -6.40 -0.81 -2.11
CA ALA A 79 -5.39 -0.61 -3.15
C ALA A 79 -5.91 0.39 -4.20
N VAL A 80 -5.09 1.38 -4.52
CA VAL A 80 -5.36 2.42 -5.53
C VAL A 80 -4.32 2.30 -6.63
N SER A 81 -4.73 2.05 -7.86
CA SER A 81 -3.83 1.97 -9.01
C SER A 81 -3.69 3.33 -9.68
N ILE A 82 -2.46 3.79 -9.87
CA ILE A 82 -2.10 5.05 -10.50
C ILE A 82 -1.09 4.78 -11.63
N PRO A 83 -1.53 4.26 -12.78
CA PRO A 83 -0.66 4.17 -13.94
C PRO A 83 -0.25 5.58 -14.39
N PHE A 84 1.01 5.75 -14.73
CA PHE A 84 1.53 7.05 -15.13
C PHE A 84 2.46 6.96 -16.35
N ALA A 85 2.54 8.08 -17.05
CA ALA A 85 3.50 8.37 -18.11
C ALA A 85 3.80 9.88 -18.05
N ASP A 86 3.64 10.64 -19.13
CA ASP A 86 3.62 12.11 -19.07
C ASP A 86 2.45 12.64 -18.22
N ARG A 87 1.38 11.84 -18.11
CA ARG A 87 0.23 12.10 -17.25
C ARG A 87 -0.03 10.91 -16.33
N ALA A 88 -0.51 11.17 -15.13
CA ALA A 88 -0.91 10.15 -14.18
C ALA A 88 -2.43 10.17 -13.98
N VAL A 89 -3.05 9.00 -13.91
CA VAL A 89 -4.50 8.85 -13.75
C VAL A 89 -4.80 7.79 -12.70
N VAL A 90 -5.70 8.07 -11.76
CA VAL A 90 -6.25 7.02 -10.89
C VAL A 90 -7.24 6.20 -11.72
N THR A 91 -6.92 4.93 -11.94
CA THR A 91 -7.76 4.06 -12.80
C THR A 91 -8.63 3.13 -11.99
N LYS A 92 -8.20 2.70 -10.81
CA LYS A 92 -8.92 1.70 -10.04
C LYS A 92 -8.66 1.85 -8.56
N THR A 93 -9.73 1.76 -7.76
CA THR A 93 -9.67 1.62 -6.31
C THR A 93 -10.32 0.31 -5.94
N ILE A 94 -9.62 -0.53 -5.19
CA ILE A 94 -10.07 -1.86 -4.81
C ILE A 94 -10.03 -1.96 -3.29
N SER A 95 -11.18 -2.25 -2.67
CA SER A 95 -11.24 -2.66 -1.27
C SER A 95 -10.83 -4.12 -1.16
N ILE A 96 -9.90 -4.41 -0.26
CA ILE A 96 -9.35 -5.74 -0.07
C ILE A 96 -10.26 -6.50 0.89
N ALA A 97 -11.13 -7.33 0.33
CA ALA A 97 -11.92 -8.26 1.12
C ALA A 97 -11.15 -9.57 1.42
N ASN A 98 -10.32 -10.00 0.47
CA ASN A 98 -9.43 -11.15 0.60
C ASN A 98 -8.27 -11.05 -0.41
N SER A 99 -7.18 -11.78 -0.14
CA SER A 99 -5.98 -11.79 -0.99
C SER A 99 -6.19 -12.42 -2.38
N LEU A 100 -7.18 -13.30 -2.54
CA LEU A 100 -7.45 -13.97 -3.82
C LEU A 100 -7.93 -13.00 -4.90
N THR A 101 -8.71 -11.98 -4.53
CA THR A 101 -9.16 -10.94 -5.46
C THR A 101 -8.00 -10.19 -6.11
N LEU A 102 -6.89 -10.03 -5.37
CA LEU A 102 -5.70 -9.32 -5.84
C LEU A 102 -4.79 -10.16 -6.74
N MET A 103 -4.73 -11.46 -6.52
CA MET A 103 -3.89 -12.33 -7.38
C MET A 103 -4.37 -12.29 -8.85
N GLY A 104 -5.68 -12.25 -9.08
CA GLY A 104 -6.25 -12.07 -10.42
C GLY A 104 -5.87 -10.72 -11.05
N GLU A 105 -5.84 -9.66 -10.25
CA GLU A 105 -5.45 -8.32 -10.71
C GLU A 105 -3.96 -8.23 -11.09
N CYS A 106 -3.08 -8.92 -10.35
CA CYS A 106 -1.66 -8.95 -10.65
C CYS A 106 -1.33 -9.66 -11.97
N GLN A 107 -2.12 -10.66 -12.36
CA GLN A 107 -1.97 -11.31 -13.66
C GLN A 107 -2.28 -10.36 -14.83
N HIS A 108 -3.19 -9.41 -14.62
CA HIS A 108 -3.50 -8.39 -15.63
C HIS A 108 -2.37 -7.35 -15.78
N ASN A 109 -1.70 -7.00 -14.70
CA ASN A 109 -0.58 -6.05 -14.73
C ASN A 109 0.67 -6.60 -15.44
N GLY A 110 0.79 -7.91 -15.59
CA GLY A 110 1.82 -8.55 -16.39
C GLY A 110 1.55 -8.54 -17.90
N ARG A 111 0.48 -7.91 -18.37
CA ARG A 111 0.20 -7.81 -19.82
C ARG A 111 0.91 -6.60 -20.42
N SER A 112 1.20 -6.71 -21.73
CA SER A 112 1.70 -5.59 -22.51
C SER A 112 0.77 -4.39 -22.40
N ILE A 113 1.37 -3.20 -22.31
CA ILE A 113 0.63 -1.94 -22.22
C ILE A 113 -0.04 -1.66 -23.56
N THR A 114 -1.37 -1.67 -23.58
CA THR A 114 -2.14 -1.47 -24.84
C THR A 114 -2.23 -0.01 -25.26
N ASN A 115 -2.21 0.91 -24.30
CA ASN A 115 -2.28 2.36 -24.54
C ASN A 115 -1.01 3.04 -24.04
N LYS A 116 0.09 2.87 -24.78
CA LYS A 116 1.37 3.49 -24.47
C LYS A 116 1.29 5.00 -24.63
N GLN A 117 1.76 5.70 -23.61
CA GLN A 117 1.88 7.16 -23.64
C GLN A 117 3.36 7.56 -23.69
N PRO A 118 3.70 8.69 -24.31
CA PRO A 118 5.07 9.22 -24.26
C PRO A 118 5.37 9.79 -22.87
N GLY A 119 6.65 9.82 -22.55
CA GLY A 119 7.18 10.47 -21.34
C GLY A 119 6.90 9.69 -20.05
N THR A 120 7.56 10.11 -18.97
CA THR A 120 7.46 9.51 -17.64
C THR A 120 7.66 10.61 -16.60
N SER A 121 6.65 11.46 -16.39
CA SER A 121 6.78 12.65 -15.54
C SER A 121 6.59 12.32 -14.05
N LEU A 122 7.68 12.40 -13.28
CA LEU A 122 7.66 12.26 -11.82
C LEU A 122 6.82 13.33 -11.13
N VAL A 123 6.91 14.59 -11.58
CA VAL A 123 6.13 15.69 -11.00
C VAL A 123 4.63 15.45 -11.20
N ALA A 124 4.21 15.08 -12.43
CA ALA A 124 2.81 14.80 -12.71
C ALA A 124 2.28 13.61 -11.89
N LEU A 125 3.09 12.57 -11.71
CA LEU A 125 2.76 11.44 -10.86
C LEU A 125 2.53 11.88 -9.41
N LEU A 126 3.47 12.62 -8.82
CA LEU A 126 3.38 13.05 -7.42
C LEU A 126 2.21 14.01 -7.19
N GLU A 127 1.94 14.96 -8.09
CA GLU A 127 0.78 15.85 -8.03
C GLU A 127 -0.53 15.06 -8.08
N ARG A 128 -0.62 14.05 -8.93
CA ARG A 128 -1.81 13.20 -9.01
C ARG A 128 -1.97 12.31 -7.78
N SER A 129 -0.86 11.75 -7.28
CA SER A 129 -0.86 10.94 -6.06
C SER A 129 -1.30 11.79 -4.85
N GLN A 130 -0.78 13.01 -4.70
CA GLN A 130 -1.19 13.93 -3.66
C GLN A 130 -2.70 14.21 -3.71
N SER A 131 -3.25 14.46 -4.91
CA SER A 131 -4.68 14.70 -5.10
C SER A 131 -5.51 13.48 -4.73
N ALA A 132 -5.07 12.26 -5.11
CA ALA A 132 -5.76 11.02 -4.76
C ALA A 132 -5.73 10.76 -3.24
N ILE A 133 -4.61 11.03 -2.58
CA ILE A 133 -4.45 10.92 -1.13
C ILE A 133 -5.40 11.89 -0.41
N GLN A 134 -5.43 13.15 -0.84
CA GLN A 134 -6.32 14.16 -0.27
C GLN A 134 -7.80 13.77 -0.41
N GLN A 135 -8.20 13.26 -1.57
CA GLN A 135 -9.55 12.78 -1.80
C GLN A 135 -9.89 11.59 -0.90
N GLN A 136 -8.97 10.64 -0.74
CA GLN A 136 -9.16 9.47 0.13
C GLN A 136 -9.26 9.88 1.60
N HIS A 137 -8.49 10.87 2.05
CA HIS A 137 -8.52 11.38 3.42
C HIS A 137 -9.81 12.13 3.77
N GLN A 138 -10.60 12.54 2.79
CA GLN A 138 -11.96 13.06 3.05
C GLN A 138 -12.92 11.96 3.52
N THR A 139 -12.66 10.71 3.14
CA THR A 139 -13.50 9.56 3.50
C THR A 139 -12.94 8.79 4.69
N ASN A 140 -11.63 8.64 4.77
CA ASN A 140 -10.93 8.03 5.91
C ASN A 140 -9.50 8.58 6.01
N LYS A 141 -8.95 8.59 7.22
CA LYS A 141 -7.59 9.05 7.51
C LYS A 141 -6.64 7.88 7.74
N ASN A 142 -6.84 6.77 7.04
CA ASN A 142 -5.95 5.63 7.17
C ASN A 142 -4.54 5.98 6.67
N PRO A 143 -3.50 5.51 7.35
CA PRO A 143 -2.13 5.63 6.84
C PRO A 143 -2.00 5.04 5.45
N GLY A 144 -1.14 5.64 4.66
CA GLY A 144 -0.94 5.24 3.28
C GLY A 144 0.46 4.77 2.97
N ILE A 145 0.58 4.09 1.83
CA ILE A 145 1.84 3.77 1.18
C ILE A 145 1.71 4.22 -0.28
N LEU A 146 2.70 4.92 -0.79
CA LEU A 146 2.85 5.18 -2.21
C LEU A 146 4.10 4.45 -2.71
N THR A 147 3.92 3.37 -3.46
CA THR A 147 5.03 2.70 -4.13
C THR A 147 5.10 3.11 -5.59
N ILE A 148 6.29 3.49 -6.05
CA ILE A 148 6.55 3.98 -7.40
C ILE A 148 7.57 3.04 -8.03
N VAL A 149 7.15 2.30 -9.06
CA VAL A 149 8.04 1.45 -9.85
C VAL A 149 8.19 2.07 -11.23
N ALA A 150 9.39 2.55 -11.52
CA ALA A 150 9.72 3.17 -12.81
C ALA A 150 11.11 2.77 -13.26
N ASN A 151 11.33 2.77 -14.56
CA ASN A 151 12.65 2.54 -15.15
C ASN A 151 13.44 3.83 -15.37
N ASP A 152 12.73 4.92 -15.60
CA ASP A 152 13.29 6.27 -15.78
C ASP A 152 12.26 7.32 -15.44
N PHE A 153 12.71 8.56 -15.33
CA PHE A 153 11.82 9.72 -15.31
C PHE A 153 12.36 10.76 -16.28
N GLU A 154 11.45 11.36 -17.02
CA GLU A 154 11.74 12.42 -17.97
C GLU A 154 11.20 13.75 -17.44
N PRO A 155 11.76 14.89 -17.88
CA PRO A 155 11.16 16.18 -17.65
C PRO A 155 9.74 16.19 -18.22
N ARG A 156 8.84 16.94 -17.56
CA ARG A 156 7.49 17.14 -18.09
C ARG A 156 7.57 17.79 -19.47
N GLN A 157 6.62 17.48 -20.33
CA GLN A 157 6.57 18.05 -21.68
C GLN A 157 6.67 19.59 -21.62
N GLY A 158 7.69 20.13 -22.28
CA GLY A 158 8.00 21.56 -22.29
C GLY A 158 9.02 22.01 -21.25
N GLU A 159 9.44 21.15 -20.33
CA GLU A 159 10.49 21.41 -19.36
C GLU A 159 11.86 20.89 -19.88
N ARG A 160 12.95 21.51 -19.43
CA ARG A 160 14.34 21.13 -19.82
C ARG A 160 14.94 20.09 -18.90
N ALA A 161 14.47 20.02 -17.66
CA ALA A 161 14.95 19.13 -16.62
C ALA A 161 13.83 18.79 -15.63
N ILE A 162 14.00 17.73 -14.85
CA ILE A 162 13.10 17.40 -13.74
C ILE A 162 13.24 18.47 -12.65
N ASP A 163 12.15 19.06 -12.23
CA ASP A 163 12.12 20.01 -11.11
C ASP A 163 12.20 19.26 -9.76
N PHE A 164 13.42 18.93 -9.33
CA PHE A 164 13.63 18.24 -8.05
C PHE A 164 13.22 19.07 -6.82
N SER A 165 13.20 20.39 -6.90
CA SER A 165 12.67 21.23 -5.82
C SER A 165 11.16 21.00 -5.64
N ARG A 166 10.45 20.92 -6.76
CA ARG A 166 9.01 20.56 -6.76
C ARG A 166 8.78 19.15 -6.31
N VAL A 167 9.60 18.18 -6.78
CA VAL A 167 9.56 16.78 -6.33
C VAL A 167 9.70 16.70 -4.82
N LYS A 168 10.72 17.35 -4.23
CA LYS A 168 10.94 17.37 -2.78
C LYS A 168 9.73 17.93 -2.04
N THR A 169 9.18 19.05 -2.49
CA THR A 169 8.00 19.65 -1.86
C THR A 169 6.80 18.70 -1.86
N LEU A 170 6.54 18.05 -2.99
CA LEU A 170 5.43 17.09 -3.12
C LEU A 170 5.64 15.85 -2.24
N VAL A 171 6.86 15.33 -2.17
CA VAL A 171 7.21 14.21 -1.28
C VAL A 171 6.97 14.60 0.17
N ASP A 172 7.52 15.73 0.62
CA ASP A 172 7.36 16.23 1.99
C ASP A 172 5.86 16.41 2.34
N ASP A 173 5.06 16.91 1.40
CA ASP A 173 3.62 17.14 1.61
C ASP A 173 2.81 15.84 1.65
N ILE A 174 3.18 14.83 0.85
CA ILE A 174 2.58 13.51 0.89
C ILE A 174 2.93 12.80 2.22
N GLU A 175 4.19 12.87 2.65
CA GLU A 175 4.61 12.27 3.92
C GLU A 175 3.93 12.91 5.14
N LYS A 176 3.70 14.24 5.14
CA LYS A 176 2.92 14.94 6.18
C LYS A 176 1.47 14.46 6.27
N GLN A 177 0.92 13.88 5.20
CA GLN A 177 -0.40 13.27 5.20
C GLN A 177 -0.40 11.82 5.74
N GLY A 178 0.69 11.35 6.32
CA GLY A 178 0.78 9.99 6.88
C GLY A 178 0.93 8.91 5.81
N VAL A 179 1.55 9.25 4.67
CA VAL A 179 1.84 8.30 3.59
C VAL A 179 3.34 8.02 3.52
N VAL A 180 3.71 6.75 3.57
CA VAL A 180 5.08 6.29 3.32
C VAL A 180 5.32 6.24 1.82
N ILE A 181 6.37 6.88 1.33
CA ILE A 181 6.73 6.81 -0.10
C ILE A 181 7.89 5.82 -0.27
N SER A 182 7.84 5.05 -1.35
CA SER A 182 8.90 4.11 -1.73
C SER A 182 9.13 4.18 -3.24
N PHE A 183 10.34 4.58 -3.63
CA PHE A 183 10.80 4.57 -5.02
C PHE A 183 11.58 3.28 -5.29
N ILE A 184 11.18 2.55 -6.31
CA ILE A 184 11.82 1.32 -6.75
C ILE A 184 12.29 1.55 -8.19
N ILE A 185 13.55 1.93 -8.36
CA ILE A 185 14.10 2.41 -9.61
C ILE A 185 15.47 1.78 -9.89
N PRO A 186 15.89 1.66 -11.17
CA PRO A 186 17.21 1.15 -11.50
C PRO A 186 18.33 2.00 -10.92
N GLN A 187 19.46 1.36 -10.68
CA GLN A 187 20.67 2.06 -10.29
C GLN A 187 21.17 2.93 -11.46
N GLY A 188 21.48 4.20 -11.19
CA GLY A 188 21.95 5.17 -12.18
C GLY A 188 21.78 6.60 -11.72
N GLN A 189 21.89 7.56 -12.63
CA GLN A 189 21.84 8.99 -12.34
C GLN A 189 20.55 9.38 -11.59
N LEU A 190 19.41 8.86 -12.02
CA LEU A 190 18.14 9.11 -11.36
C LEU A 190 18.13 8.66 -9.89
N TYR A 191 18.68 7.47 -9.61
CA TYR A 191 18.81 6.95 -8.25
C TYR A 191 19.67 7.88 -7.39
N GLU A 192 20.80 8.35 -7.94
CA GLU A 192 21.71 9.28 -7.27
C GLU A 192 21.04 10.64 -7.02
N ASP A 193 20.35 11.18 -8.03
CA ASP A 193 19.66 12.47 -7.92
C ASP A 193 18.57 12.43 -6.85
N LEU A 194 17.71 11.40 -6.86
CA LEU A 194 16.68 11.22 -5.83
C LEU A 194 17.29 11.02 -4.43
N THR A 195 18.34 10.20 -4.32
CA THR A 195 19.05 9.95 -3.06
C THR A 195 19.68 11.21 -2.48
N ASN A 196 20.15 12.12 -3.35
CA ASN A 196 20.74 13.40 -2.94
C ASN A 196 19.69 14.46 -2.58
N GLN A 197 18.52 14.43 -3.22
CA GLN A 197 17.47 15.44 -3.05
C GLN A 197 16.48 15.10 -1.95
N LEU A 198 16.19 13.82 -1.72
CA LEU A 198 15.21 13.39 -0.73
C LEU A 198 15.86 13.12 0.63
N SER A 199 15.22 13.55 1.69
CA SER A 199 15.71 13.41 3.07
C SER A 199 15.72 11.95 3.55
N SER A 200 14.81 11.13 3.02
CA SER A 200 14.61 9.74 3.41
C SER A 200 15.24 8.80 2.38
N LYS A 201 16.53 8.52 2.55
CA LYS A 201 17.25 7.54 1.71
C LYS A 201 16.66 6.12 1.80
N GLU A 202 15.98 5.80 2.90
CA GLU A 202 15.33 4.50 3.13
C GLU A 202 14.14 4.25 2.22
N SER A 203 13.64 5.30 1.58
CA SER A 203 12.51 5.23 0.65
C SER A 203 12.92 4.94 -0.80
N ILE A 204 14.22 4.81 -1.09
CA ILE A 204 14.73 4.62 -2.45
C ILE A 204 15.46 3.29 -2.51
N CYS A 205 14.97 2.38 -3.34
CA CYS A 205 15.52 1.05 -3.53
C CYS A 205 15.93 0.80 -4.99
N VAL A 206 16.94 -0.02 -5.14
CA VAL A 206 17.43 -0.40 -6.47
C VAL A 206 16.51 -1.47 -7.07
N LEU A 207 16.02 -1.21 -8.27
CA LEU A 207 15.29 -2.17 -9.09
C LEU A 207 16.26 -3.00 -9.93
N ASP A 208 16.14 -4.32 -9.88
CA ASP A 208 16.80 -5.20 -10.82
C ASP A 208 16.07 -5.16 -12.17
N GLU A 209 16.79 -4.78 -13.23
CA GLU A 209 16.25 -4.68 -14.60
C GLU A 209 16.35 -6.01 -15.38
N GLY A 210 16.88 -7.05 -14.75
CA GLY A 210 17.05 -8.36 -15.36
C GLY A 210 15.73 -9.08 -15.64
N LYS A 211 15.86 -10.25 -16.24
CA LYS A 211 14.75 -11.16 -16.55
C LYS A 211 14.66 -12.32 -15.56
N ASP A 212 15.54 -12.37 -14.59
CA ASP A 212 15.50 -13.36 -13.50
C ASP A 212 14.47 -12.90 -12.47
N GLU A 213 13.37 -13.63 -12.36
CA GLU A 213 12.27 -13.33 -11.43
C GLU A 213 12.77 -13.29 -9.98
N ASP A 214 13.65 -14.18 -9.59
CA ASP A 214 14.19 -14.23 -8.23
C ASP A 214 15.07 -13.03 -7.92
N ALA A 215 15.88 -12.54 -8.88
CA ALA A 215 16.67 -11.34 -8.73
C ALA A 215 15.79 -10.10 -8.59
N VAL A 216 14.79 -9.95 -9.45
CA VAL A 216 13.79 -8.86 -9.39
C VAL A 216 13.04 -8.90 -8.06
N ARG A 217 12.60 -10.07 -7.62
CA ARG A 217 11.92 -10.25 -6.34
C ARG A 217 12.82 -9.83 -5.17
N ARG A 218 14.05 -10.32 -5.13
CA ARG A 218 15.02 -9.97 -4.07
C ARG A 218 15.30 -8.47 -4.00
N SER A 219 15.35 -7.78 -5.14
CA SER A 219 15.60 -6.34 -5.16
C SER A 219 14.46 -5.52 -4.59
N MET A 220 13.22 -5.93 -4.82
CA MET A 220 12.01 -5.19 -4.39
C MET A 220 11.55 -5.52 -2.97
N THR A 221 11.74 -6.77 -2.51
CA THR A 221 11.19 -7.26 -1.24
C THR A 221 11.54 -6.34 -0.07
N PRO A 222 12.80 -5.93 0.17
CA PRO A 222 13.14 -5.10 1.33
C PRO A 222 12.40 -3.77 1.35
N CYS A 223 12.18 -3.17 0.18
CA CYS A 223 11.47 -1.91 0.05
C CYS A 223 9.99 -2.03 0.40
N ILE A 224 9.35 -3.03 -0.17
CA ILE A 224 7.92 -3.26 0.04
C ILE A 224 7.67 -3.62 1.49
N ASP A 225 8.46 -4.54 2.06
CA ASP A 225 8.37 -4.93 3.47
C ASP A 225 8.55 -3.74 4.41
N ALA A 226 9.54 -2.89 4.16
CA ALA A 226 9.81 -1.70 4.96
C ALA A 226 8.65 -0.69 4.88
N ALA A 227 8.11 -0.45 3.69
CA ALA A 227 7.00 0.47 3.48
C ALA A 227 5.73 0.01 4.21
N PHE A 228 5.34 -1.26 4.05
CA PHE A 228 4.18 -1.83 4.74
C PHE A 228 4.38 -1.84 6.26
N THR A 229 5.56 -2.24 6.74
CA THR A 229 5.89 -2.24 8.17
C THR A 229 5.81 -0.84 8.77
N LYS A 230 6.36 0.17 8.07
CA LYS A 230 6.35 1.57 8.52
C LYS A 230 4.92 2.11 8.58
N ALA A 231 4.11 1.89 7.55
CA ALA A 231 2.71 2.33 7.52
C ALA A 231 1.88 1.67 8.63
N ARG A 232 2.02 0.35 8.84
CA ARG A 232 1.34 -0.36 9.95
C ARG A 232 1.71 0.18 11.33
N LYS A 233 2.96 0.62 11.53
CA LYS A 233 3.40 1.24 12.80
C LYS A 233 2.81 2.64 13.00
N MET A 234 2.47 3.37 11.97
CA MET A 234 1.81 4.68 12.08
C MET A 234 0.42 4.55 12.68
N THR A 235 -0.29 3.45 12.39
CA THR A 235 -1.64 3.18 12.91
C THR A 235 -1.67 3.03 14.43
N THR A 236 -0.61 2.49 15.04
CA THR A 236 -0.55 2.23 16.48
C THR A 236 -0.27 3.48 17.33
N LYS A 237 0.15 4.59 16.73
CA LYS A 237 0.44 5.84 17.43
C LYS A 237 -0.70 6.85 17.44
N SER A 238 -1.77 6.59 16.67
CA SER A 238 -2.95 7.48 16.56
C SER A 238 -4.07 7.14 17.54
N ASN A 239 -3.92 6.11 18.34
CA ASN A 239 -4.80 5.68 19.43
C ASN A 239 -4.11 5.95 20.77
#